data_28b283fa901e9fc15cd8d537b21ed335
#
_entry.id   28b283fa901e9fc15cd8d537b21ed335
#
_cell.length_a   1.000
_cell.length_b   1.000
_cell.length_c   1.000
_cell.angle_alpha   90.00
_cell.angle_beta   90.00
_cell.angle_gamma   90.00
#
_symmetry.space_group_name_H-M   'P 1'
#
loop_
_entity.id
_entity.type
_entity.pdbx_description
1 polymer ?
#
loop_
_entity_poly.entity_id
_entity_poly.type
_entity_poly.pdbx_seq_one_letter_code
_entity_poly.pdbx_strand_id
1 'polypeptide(L)'
;MVPMDVPAASLKAFWDLLRNSANMIGCSVTYPHKQAAFDAMDDCTPRAARLKAVNTVRSKNSRLTGDATDGLAMCAAIDATGIAIKNGVAHVIGAGGGAGIAIVDALCERGISELVITEKNENRAKSVKTLLAQFWPNVIVSKSTKPGAILINATTLGKSPKDALPFDEQDIKCAALICDVITLDTPTGLYAFSEATGKPTVSGQNMGQCQLDVQLEFWAVGV
;
A
#
# COMPACT_ATOMS: atom_id res chain seq x y z
N MET A 1 -1.41 5.87 -19.66
CA MET A 1 -0.65 6.61 -18.63
C MET A 1 0.73 6.92 -19.19
N VAL A 2 1.27 8.13 -18.98
CA VAL A 2 2.61 8.53 -19.46
C VAL A 2 3.47 8.78 -18.21
N PRO A 3 4.65 8.15 -18.09
CA PRO A 3 5.54 8.41 -16.97
C PRO A 3 6.15 9.81 -17.07
N MET A 4 6.23 10.51 -15.95
CA MET A 4 6.84 11.84 -15.86
C MET A 4 7.76 11.89 -14.63
N ASP A 5 8.99 12.32 -14.83
CA ASP A 5 9.90 12.65 -13.74
C ASP A 5 9.76 14.15 -13.45
N VAL A 6 9.20 14.48 -12.28
CA VAL A 6 8.90 15.84 -11.87
C VAL A 6 9.78 16.19 -10.65
N PRO A 7 10.80 17.05 -10.81
CA PRO A 7 11.60 17.48 -9.68
C PRO A 7 10.76 18.18 -8.61
N ALA A 8 11.15 18.05 -7.32
CA ALA A 8 10.40 18.65 -6.21
C ALA A 8 10.15 20.17 -6.39
N ALA A 9 11.12 20.89 -6.95
CA ALA A 9 11.00 22.32 -7.22
C ALA A 9 9.93 22.67 -8.29
N SER A 10 9.55 21.69 -9.11
CA SER A 10 8.58 21.85 -10.22
C SER A 10 7.18 21.37 -9.85
N LEU A 11 6.97 20.80 -8.67
CA LEU A 11 5.66 20.23 -8.28
C LEU A 11 4.54 21.27 -8.32
N LYS A 12 4.79 22.51 -7.87
CA LYS A 12 3.78 23.57 -7.94
C LYS A 12 3.31 23.82 -9.40
N ALA A 13 4.27 23.96 -10.31
CA ALA A 13 3.94 24.17 -11.73
C ALA A 13 3.21 22.97 -12.34
N PHE A 14 3.55 21.75 -11.93
CA PHE A 14 2.86 20.54 -12.34
C PHE A 14 1.40 20.51 -11.84
N TRP A 15 1.15 20.86 -10.57
CA TRP A 15 -0.22 20.96 -10.06
C TRP A 15 -1.04 22.03 -10.75
N ASP A 16 -0.44 23.18 -11.04
CA ASP A 16 -1.10 24.26 -11.80
C ASP A 16 -1.43 23.80 -13.22
N LEU A 17 -0.53 23.07 -13.89
CA LEU A 17 -0.79 22.45 -15.19
C LEU A 17 -1.95 21.44 -15.11
N LEU A 18 -1.93 20.53 -14.13
CA LEU A 18 -2.97 19.51 -13.98
C LEU A 18 -4.35 20.12 -13.74
N ARG A 19 -4.43 21.19 -12.95
CA ARG A 19 -5.69 21.94 -12.68
C ARG A 19 -6.30 22.55 -13.93
N ASN A 20 -5.45 23.08 -14.82
CA ASN A 20 -5.86 23.89 -15.96
C ASN A 20 -5.85 23.12 -17.29
N SER A 21 -5.47 21.86 -17.27
CA SER A 21 -5.46 21.01 -18.46
C SER A 21 -6.86 20.55 -18.82
N ALA A 22 -7.22 20.67 -20.09
CA ALA A 22 -8.52 20.22 -20.59
C ALA A 22 -8.63 18.69 -20.77
N ASN A 23 -7.50 18.00 -20.86
CA ASN A 23 -7.43 16.56 -21.17
C ASN A 23 -6.71 15.69 -20.14
N MET A 24 -6.15 16.29 -19.09
CA MET A 24 -5.55 15.53 -17.98
C MET A 24 -6.59 15.36 -16.88
N ILE A 25 -7.09 14.13 -16.70
CA ILE A 25 -8.11 13.83 -15.70
C ILE A 25 -7.52 13.55 -14.31
N GLY A 26 -6.21 13.29 -14.22
CA GLY A 26 -5.52 13.00 -12.98
C GLY A 26 -4.14 12.40 -13.19
N CYS A 27 -3.51 11.99 -12.11
CA CYS A 27 -2.21 11.32 -12.14
C CYS A 27 -2.04 10.34 -10.97
N SER A 28 -1.17 9.35 -11.17
CA SER A 28 -0.57 8.57 -10.08
C SER A 28 0.67 9.29 -9.55
N VAL A 29 0.86 9.26 -8.24
CA VAL A 29 2.01 9.85 -7.55
C VAL A 29 2.77 8.76 -6.79
N THR A 30 4.09 8.72 -6.98
CA THR A 30 4.96 7.79 -6.28
C THR A 30 5.98 8.52 -5.40
N TYR A 31 6.86 7.75 -4.76
CA TYR A 31 7.99 8.30 -3.99
C TYR A 31 8.85 9.26 -4.86
N PRO A 32 9.29 10.40 -4.33
CA PRO A 32 9.15 10.86 -2.94
C PRO A 32 7.95 11.81 -2.71
N HIS A 33 7.03 11.97 -3.64
CA HIS A 33 6.12 13.11 -3.72
C HIS A 33 4.76 12.94 -3.01
N LYS A 34 4.44 11.77 -2.43
CA LYS A 34 3.10 11.49 -1.87
C LYS A 34 2.65 12.46 -0.76
N GLN A 35 3.58 12.94 0.08
CA GLN A 35 3.30 13.93 1.12
C GLN A 35 3.04 15.31 0.50
N ALA A 36 3.93 15.77 -0.40
CA ALA A 36 3.77 17.05 -1.08
C ALA A 36 2.50 17.09 -1.96
N ALA A 37 2.11 15.93 -2.52
CA ALA A 37 0.84 15.79 -3.21
C ALA A 37 -0.33 16.02 -2.25
N PHE A 38 -0.33 15.40 -1.05
CA PHE A 38 -1.38 15.62 -0.06
C PHE A 38 -1.52 17.12 0.28
N ASP A 39 -0.41 17.81 0.51
CA ASP A 39 -0.40 19.23 0.88
C ASP A 39 -0.93 20.15 -0.25
N ALA A 40 -0.92 19.67 -1.50
CA ALA A 40 -1.35 20.43 -2.67
C ALA A 40 -2.81 20.17 -3.09
N MET A 41 -3.51 19.24 -2.47
CA MET A 41 -4.89 18.90 -2.81
C MET A 41 -5.89 19.91 -2.25
N ASP A 42 -6.99 20.13 -2.99
CA ASP A 42 -8.13 20.92 -2.51
C ASP A 42 -9.04 20.10 -1.62
N ASP A 43 -9.14 18.79 -1.90
CA ASP A 43 -9.91 17.82 -1.14
C ASP A 43 -9.15 16.49 -1.07
N CYS A 44 -9.39 15.73 0.00
CA CYS A 44 -8.83 14.40 0.17
C CYS A 44 -9.87 13.42 0.67
N THR A 45 -9.72 12.15 0.27
CA THR A 45 -10.51 11.08 0.88
C THR A 45 -10.16 10.92 2.37
N PRO A 46 -11.06 10.33 3.19
CA PRO A 46 -10.78 10.11 4.61
C PRO A 46 -9.48 9.33 4.86
N ARG A 47 -9.15 8.33 4.04
CA ARG A 47 -7.90 7.56 4.17
C ARG A 47 -6.67 8.39 3.79
N ALA A 48 -6.72 9.20 2.73
CA ALA A 48 -5.62 10.10 2.41
C ALA A 48 -5.38 11.13 3.53
N ALA A 49 -6.43 11.62 4.16
CA ALA A 49 -6.37 12.52 5.31
C ALA A 49 -5.76 11.84 6.56
N ARG A 50 -6.12 10.57 6.85
CA ARG A 50 -5.51 9.79 7.94
C ARG A 50 -4.02 9.57 7.73
N LEU A 51 -3.64 9.23 6.48
CA LEU A 51 -2.26 8.89 6.10
C LEU A 51 -1.39 10.12 5.83
N LYS A 52 -2.00 11.28 5.62
CA LYS A 52 -1.34 12.52 5.15
C LYS A 52 -0.47 12.26 3.91
N ALA A 53 -0.98 11.45 3.00
CA ALA A 53 -0.29 11.06 1.78
C ALA A 53 -1.30 10.79 0.66
N VAL A 54 -0.95 11.18 -0.55
CA VAL A 54 -1.74 10.98 -1.77
C VAL A 54 -0.89 10.30 -2.81
N ASN A 55 -1.37 9.19 -3.37
CA ASN A 55 -0.75 8.52 -4.50
C ASN A 55 -1.61 8.55 -5.77
N THR A 56 -2.85 9.03 -5.66
CA THR A 56 -3.80 9.13 -6.78
C THR A 56 -4.49 10.48 -6.73
N VAL A 57 -4.39 11.25 -7.79
CA VAL A 57 -4.97 12.60 -7.90
C VAL A 57 -5.97 12.62 -9.04
N ARG A 58 -7.18 13.12 -8.80
CA ARG A 58 -8.18 13.44 -9.80
C ARG A 58 -8.26 14.96 -10.00
N SER A 59 -8.26 15.40 -11.25
CA SER A 59 -8.53 16.80 -11.62
C SER A 59 -9.92 16.92 -12.24
N LYS A 60 -10.77 17.77 -11.66
CA LYS A 60 -12.11 18.07 -12.17
C LYS A 60 -12.50 19.50 -11.80
N ASN A 61 -12.97 20.27 -12.77
CA ASN A 61 -13.40 21.68 -12.56
C ASN A 61 -12.31 22.51 -11.88
N SER A 62 -11.07 22.39 -12.33
CA SER A 62 -9.87 23.04 -11.78
C SER A 62 -9.61 22.75 -10.30
N ARG A 63 -10.19 21.70 -9.74
CA ARG A 63 -9.93 21.22 -8.37
C ARG A 63 -9.20 19.89 -8.40
N LEU A 64 -8.28 19.70 -7.46
CA LEU A 64 -7.55 18.45 -7.27
C LEU A 64 -8.09 17.71 -6.05
N THR A 65 -8.51 16.48 -6.26
CA THR A 65 -8.92 15.58 -5.18
C THR A 65 -7.92 14.43 -5.07
N GLY A 66 -7.43 14.20 -3.86
CA GLY A 66 -6.41 13.18 -3.59
C GLY A 66 -6.95 11.94 -2.89
N ASP A 67 -6.38 10.79 -3.24
CA ASP A 67 -6.62 9.52 -2.56
C ASP A 67 -5.32 8.75 -2.29
N ALA A 68 -5.36 7.82 -1.32
CA ALA A 68 -4.28 6.91 -0.98
C ALA A 68 -4.69 5.47 -1.30
N THR A 69 -4.42 5.03 -2.52
CA THR A 69 -4.96 3.78 -3.07
C THR A 69 -4.07 2.54 -2.89
N ASP A 70 -2.83 2.68 -2.41
CA ASP A 70 -1.90 1.53 -2.25
C ASP A 70 -2.50 0.42 -1.37
N GLY A 71 -3.09 0.81 -0.23
CA GLY A 71 -3.70 -0.15 0.68
C GLY A 71 -4.93 -0.84 0.09
N LEU A 72 -5.76 -0.09 -0.65
CA LEU A 72 -6.91 -0.66 -1.36
C LEU A 72 -6.47 -1.69 -2.40
N ALA A 73 -5.40 -1.38 -3.14
CA ALA A 73 -4.86 -2.28 -4.15
C ALA A 73 -4.41 -3.62 -3.54
N MET A 74 -3.71 -3.57 -2.39
CA MET A 74 -3.31 -4.80 -1.68
C MET A 74 -4.54 -5.56 -1.18
N CYS A 75 -5.52 -4.88 -0.56
CA CYS A 75 -6.75 -5.54 -0.10
C CYS A 75 -7.52 -6.17 -1.25
N ALA A 76 -7.64 -5.50 -2.41
CA ALA A 76 -8.29 -6.05 -3.60
C ALA A 76 -7.55 -7.30 -4.13
N ALA A 77 -6.21 -7.28 -4.13
CA ALA A 77 -5.42 -8.43 -4.52
C ALA A 77 -5.57 -9.61 -3.54
N ILE A 78 -5.69 -9.35 -2.24
CA ILE A 78 -6.00 -10.37 -1.22
C ILE A 78 -7.40 -10.94 -1.46
N ASP A 79 -8.41 -10.08 -1.65
CA ASP A 79 -9.80 -10.50 -1.91
C ASP A 79 -9.90 -11.43 -3.13
N ALA A 80 -9.11 -11.17 -4.19
CA ALA A 80 -9.05 -12.00 -5.38
C ALA A 80 -8.58 -13.45 -5.11
N THR A 81 -7.88 -13.68 -3.99
CA THR A 81 -7.49 -15.04 -3.57
C THR A 81 -8.59 -15.81 -2.83
N GLY A 82 -9.67 -15.14 -2.43
CA GLY A 82 -10.73 -15.69 -1.59
C GLY A 82 -10.38 -15.76 -0.10
N ILE A 83 -9.21 -15.27 0.32
CA ILE A 83 -8.79 -15.26 1.72
C ILE A 83 -9.35 -14.04 2.42
N ALA A 84 -10.08 -14.27 3.54
CA ALA A 84 -10.76 -13.21 4.27
C ALA A 84 -9.80 -12.34 5.09
N ILE A 85 -9.88 -11.02 4.92
CA ILE A 85 -9.19 -10.04 5.77
C ILE A 85 -9.94 -9.87 7.10
N LYS A 86 -11.26 -9.76 7.03
CA LYS A 86 -12.12 -9.51 8.21
C LYS A 86 -11.96 -10.60 9.26
N ASN A 87 -11.75 -10.18 10.51
CA ASN A 87 -11.47 -11.02 11.67
C ASN A 87 -10.18 -11.87 11.55
N GLY A 88 -9.36 -11.63 10.53
CA GLY A 88 -8.09 -12.30 10.32
C GLY A 88 -6.93 -11.71 11.12
N VAL A 89 -5.76 -12.27 10.90
CA VAL A 89 -4.47 -11.83 11.45
C VAL A 89 -3.54 -11.51 10.30
N ALA A 90 -2.79 -10.41 10.37
CA ALA A 90 -1.76 -10.11 9.39
C ALA A 90 -0.44 -9.70 10.06
N HIS A 91 0.69 -10.04 9.41
CA HIS A 91 2.01 -9.54 9.77
C HIS A 91 2.55 -8.68 8.63
N VAL A 92 2.80 -7.40 8.89
CA VAL A 92 3.30 -6.45 7.91
C VAL A 92 4.73 -6.06 8.26
N ILE A 93 5.68 -6.40 7.40
CA ILE A 93 7.08 -5.95 7.50
C ILE A 93 7.27 -4.71 6.62
N GLY A 94 7.94 -3.67 7.17
CA GLY A 94 8.05 -2.36 6.53
C GLY A 94 6.78 -1.53 6.67
N ALA A 95 6.04 -1.78 7.74
CA ALA A 95 4.71 -1.22 7.99
C ALA A 95 4.66 0.32 8.04
N GLY A 96 5.77 0.99 8.32
CA GLY A 96 5.85 2.46 8.34
C GLY A 96 6.35 3.07 7.04
N GLY A 97 6.64 2.27 6.02
CA GLY A 97 6.94 2.73 4.66
C GLY A 97 5.69 3.30 3.98
N GLY A 98 5.87 3.99 2.84
CA GLY A 98 4.74 4.63 2.14
C GLY A 98 3.62 3.66 1.73
N ALA A 99 3.97 2.47 1.22
CA ALA A 99 2.98 1.43 0.94
C ALA A 99 2.55 0.72 2.23
N GLY A 100 3.49 0.42 3.13
CA GLY A 100 3.23 -0.34 4.35
C GLY A 100 2.18 0.31 5.24
N ILE A 101 2.28 1.61 5.52
CA ILE A 101 1.31 2.30 6.38
C ILE A 101 -0.07 2.39 5.73
N ALA A 102 -0.13 2.53 4.40
CA ALA A 102 -1.38 2.50 3.66
C ALA A 102 -2.04 1.10 3.69
N ILE A 103 -1.24 0.04 3.59
CA ILE A 103 -1.71 -1.35 3.72
C ILE A 103 -2.25 -1.60 5.13
N VAL A 104 -1.52 -1.17 6.17
CA VAL A 104 -1.98 -1.29 7.57
C VAL A 104 -3.33 -0.59 7.76
N ASP A 105 -3.47 0.66 7.29
CA ASP A 105 -4.73 1.41 7.39
C ASP A 105 -5.88 0.69 6.66
N ALA A 106 -5.65 0.21 5.44
CA ALA A 106 -6.67 -0.48 4.66
C ALA A 106 -7.07 -1.85 5.27
N LEU A 107 -6.14 -2.61 5.82
CA LEU A 107 -6.45 -3.85 6.55
C LEU A 107 -7.35 -3.57 7.76
N CYS A 108 -7.07 -2.49 8.50
CA CYS A 108 -7.90 -2.05 9.61
C CYS A 108 -9.31 -1.64 9.14
N GLU A 109 -9.40 -0.85 8.05
CA GLU A 109 -10.68 -0.44 7.45
C GLU A 109 -11.51 -1.65 6.99
N ARG A 110 -10.84 -2.75 6.55
CA ARG A 110 -11.45 -4.02 6.15
C ARG A 110 -11.78 -4.95 7.33
N GLY A 111 -11.51 -4.51 8.57
CA GLY A 111 -11.89 -5.22 9.79
C GLY A 111 -10.94 -6.35 10.17
N ILE A 112 -9.65 -6.23 9.89
CA ILE A 112 -8.63 -7.13 10.47
C ILE A 112 -8.72 -7.09 12.01
N SER A 113 -8.59 -8.23 12.67
CA SER A 113 -8.69 -8.27 14.15
C SER A 113 -7.34 -8.07 14.83
N GLU A 114 -6.27 -8.51 14.19
CA GLU A 114 -4.94 -8.52 14.81
C GLU A 114 -3.84 -8.23 13.79
N LEU A 115 -2.85 -7.44 14.22
CA LEU A 115 -1.69 -7.07 13.43
C LEU A 115 -0.39 -7.37 14.16
N VAL A 116 0.59 -7.89 13.44
CA VAL A 116 2.00 -7.86 13.84
C VAL A 116 2.69 -6.83 12.95
N ILE A 117 3.38 -5.88 13.58
CA ILE A 117 4.01 -4.75 12.90
C ILE A 117 5.53 -4.86 13.06
N THR A 118 6.24 -4.99 11.96
CA THR A 118 7.70 -4.93 11.93
C THR A 118 8.17 -3.71 11.13
N GLU A 119 8.84 -2.80 11.80
CA GLU A 119 9.44 -1.60 11.21
C GLU A 119 10.77 -1.28 11.91
N LYS A 120 11.84 -1.16 11.11
CA LYS A 120 13.20 -0.91 11.63
C LYS A 120 13.45 0.56 11.96
N ASN A 121 12.77 1.48 11.28
CA ASN A 121 12.90 2.90 11.52
C ASN A 121 11.97 3.34 12.65
N GLU A 122 12.51 3.83 13.76
CA GLU A 122 11.76 4.19 14.97
C GLU A 122 10.69 5.27 14.72
N ASN A 123 10.99 6.27 13.90
CA ASN A 123 10.04 7.34 13.58
C ASN A 123 8.86 6.79 12.77
N ARG A 124 9.13 5.93 11.80
CA ARG A 124 8.09 5.24 11.03
C ARG A 124 7.26 4.30 11.91
N ALA A 125 7.91 3.53 12.79
CA ALA A 125 7.21 2.68 13.75
C ALA A 125 6.30 3.49 14.67
N LYS A 126 6.75 4.67 15.14
CA LYS A 126 5.94 5.60 15.92
C LYS A 126 4.73 6.11 15.12
N SER A 127 4.90 6.44 13.85
CA SER A 127 3.79 6.88 12.97
C SER A 127 2.71 5.82 12.85
N VAL A 128 3.09 4.54 12.63
CA VAL A 128 2.12 3.42 12.58
C VAL A 128 1.38 3.27 13.91
N LYS A 129 2.10 3.30 15.04
CA LYS A 129 1.48 3.20 16.38
C LYS A 129 0.49 4.35 16.61
N THR A 130 0.85 5.57 16.20
CA THR A 130 -0.03 6.74 16.32
C THR A 130 -1.29 6.57 15.47
N LEU A 131 -1.15 6.12 14.22
CA LEU A 131 -2.29 5.82 13.32
C LEU A 131 -3.24 4.80 13.97
N LEU A 132 -2.70 3.67 14.46
CA LEU A 132 -3.50 2.62 15.08
C LEU A 132 -4.20 3.11 16.35
N ALA A 133 -3.49 3.80 17.23
CA ALA A 133 -4.08 4.31 18.48
C ALA A 133 -5.18 5.34 18.23
N GLN A 134 -5.04 6.17 17.20
CA GLN A 134 -5.98 7.25 16.90
C GLN A 134 -7.23 6.77 16.16
N PHE A 135 -7.07 5.88 15.19
CA PHE A 135 -8.16 5.52 14.27
C PHE A 135 -8.64 4.07 14.42
N TRP A 136 -7.79 3.18 14.93
CA TRP A 136 -8.04 1.74 14.99
C TRP A 136 -7.79 1.12 16.38
N PRO A 137 -8.32 1.73 17.48
CA PRO A 137 -7.98 1.33 18.85
C PRO A 137 -8.42 -0.09 19.21
N ASN A 138 -9.33 -0.68 18.44
CA ASN A 138 -9.84 -2.04 18.69
C ASN A 138 -9.00 -3.14 18.01
N VAL A 139 -8.03 -2.78 17.16
CA VAL A 139 -7.15 -3.74 16.51
C VAL A 139 -6.06 -4.17 17.48
N ILE A 140 -5.93 -5.47 17.68
CA ILE A 140 -4.91 -6.04 18.57
C ILE A 140 -3.55 -5.95 17.87
N VAL A 141 -2.54 -5.40 18.57
CA VAL A 141 -1.16 -5.38 18.07
C VAL A 141 -0.35 -6.42 18.85
N SER A 142 0.03 -7.49 18.17
CA SER A 142 0.79 -8.62 18.73
C SER A 142 2.28 -8.52 18.42
N LYS A 143 3.09 -9.31 19.14
CA LYS A 143 4.56 -9.32 19.01
C LYS A 143 5.08 -10.41 18.08
N SER A 144 4.28 -11.44 17.81
CA SER A 144 4.69 -12.61 17.04
C SER A 144 3.62 -13.03 16.06
N THR A 145 4.06 -13.53 14.91
CA THR A 145 3.20 -14.12 13.87
C THR A 145 2.43 -15.30 14.41
N LYS A 146 1.21 -15.47 13.94
CA LYS A 146 0.36 -16.64 14.26
C LYS A 146 0.17 -17.52 13.03
N PRO A 147 0.03 -18.83 13.19
CA PRO A 147 -0.40 -19.71 12.10
C PRO A 147 -1.70 -19.19 11.46
N GLY A 148 -1.78 -19.27 10.13
CA GLY A 148 -2.91 -18.77 9.38
C GLY A 148 -2.91 -17.25 9.13
N ALA A 149 -1.84 -16.54 9.51
CA ALA A 149 -1.71 -15.10 9.22
C ALA A 149 -1.50 -14.81 7.73
N ILE A 150 -1.91 -13.64 7.30
CA ILE A 150 -1.52 -13.03 6.02
C ILE A 150 -0.17 -12.35 6.25
N LEU A 151 0.87 -12.78 5.54
CA LEU A 151 2.20 -12.17 5.63
C LEU A 151 2.39 -11.18 4.50
N ILE A 152 2.79 -9.95 4.80
CA ILE A 152 2.92 -8.88 3.80
C ILE A 152 4.30 -8.25 3.89
N ASN A 153 5.11 -8.44 2.85
CA ASN A 153 6.38 -7.75 2.68
C ASN A 153 6.12 -6.39 2.00
N ALA A 154 6.21 -5.31 2.78
CA ALA A 154 6.13 -3.93 2.28
C ALA A 154 7.50 -3.22 2.29
N THR A 155 8.59 -4.00 2.22
CA THR A 155 9.97 -3.52 2.14
C THR A 155 10.54 -3.69 0.74
N THR A 156 11.79 -3.31 0.59
CA THR A 156 12.60 -3.62 -0.61
C THR A 156 13.42 -4.91 -0.46
N LEU A 157 13.30 -5.62 0.66
CA LEU A 157 14.02 -6.87 0.92
C LEU A 157 13.48 -7.98 0.01
N GLY A 158 14.35 -8.59 -0.75
CA GLY A 158 14.01 -9.59 -1.76
C GLY A 158 14.13 -9.07 -3.21
N LYS A 159 14.52 -7.80 -3.41
CA LYS A 159 14.84 -7.27 -4.75
C LYS A 159 16.08 -7.91 -5.35
N SER A 160 17.04 -8.26 -4.50
CA SER A 160 18.23 -8.98 -4.91
C SER A 160 18.09 -10.48 -4.63
N PRO A 161 18.53 -11.37 -5.53
CA PRO A 161 18.55 -12.81 -5.27
C PRO A 161 19.40 -13.22 -4.05
N LYS A 162 20.27 -12.31 -3.56
CA LYS A 162 21.11 -12.53 -2.37
C LYS A 162 20.46 -12.08 -1.08
N ASP A 163 19.31 -11.41 -1.17
CA ASP A 163 18.60 -10.96 0.02
C ASP A 163 18.03 -12.16 0.79
N ALA A 164 18.06 -12.05 2.12
CA ALA A 164 17.37 -13.00 2.97
C ALA A 164 15.85 -12.88 2.78
N LEU A 165 15.12 -13.94 3.12
CA LEU A 165 13.67 -13.90 3.18
C LEU A 165 13.22 -12.85 4.23
N PRO A 166 12.14 -12.10 3.95
CA PRO A 166 11.62 -11.11 4.92
C PRO A 166 10.98 -11.76 6.15
N PHE A 167 10.54 -13.00 6.04
CA PHE A 167 9.91 -13.79 7.12
C PHE A 167 10.68 -15.07 7.36
N ASP A 168 10.54 -15.62 8.57
CA ASP A 168 11.06 -16.93 8.89
C ASP A 168 10.35 -18.00 8.05
N GLU A 169 11.09 -19.01 7.60
CA GLU A 169 10.53 -20.10 6.78
C GLU A 169 9.34 -20.80 7.44
N GLN A 170 9.37 -20.93 8.77
CA GLN A 170 8.27 -21.55 9.53
C GLN A 170 7.01 -20.69 9.46
N ASP A 171 7.13 -19.37 9.56
CA ASP A 171 6.00 -18.45 9.42
C ASP A 171 5.39 -18.55 8.02
N ILE A 172 6.24 -18.60 6.97
CA ILE A 172 5.78 -18.76 5.58
C ILE A 172 5.03 -20.10 5.43
N LYS A 173 5.56 -21.19 5.94
CA LYS A 173 4.93 -22.53 5.88
C LYS A 173 3.59 -22.60 6.60
N CYS A 174 3.41 -21.80 7.65
CA CYS A 174 2.17 -21.75 8.45
C CYS A 174 1.20 -20.65 8.01
N ALA A 175 1.58 -19.77 7.07
CA ALA A 175 0.74 -18.67 6.61
C ALA A 175 -0.48 -19.13 5.82
N ALA A 176 -1.55 -18.34 5.84
CA ALA A 176 -2.69 -18.50 4.94
C ALA A 176 -2.40 -17.90 3.55
N LEU A 177 -1.65 -16.80 3.51
CA LEU A 177 -1.35 -16.05 2.30
C LEU A 177 -0.03 -15.30 2.45
N ILE A 178 0.73 -15.23 1.36
CA ILE A 178 1.96 -14.44 1.25
C ILE A 178 1.72 -13.29 0.27
N CYS A 179 2.05 -12.07 0.66
CA CYS A 179 1.96 -10.89 -0.20
C CYS A 179 3.31 -10.18 -0.29
N ASP A 180 3.69 -9.76 -1.49
CA ASP A 180 4.91 -9.02 -1.74
C ASP A 180 4.60 -7.77 -2.58
N VAL A 181 4.99 -6.57 -2.11
CA VAL A 181 4.79 -5.33 -2.87
C VAL A 181 5.86 -5.11 -3.95
N ILE A 182 6.90 -5.95 -3.97
CA ILE A 182 8.00 -5.81 -4.92
C ILE A 182 7.52 -6.20 -6.32
N THR A 183 7.65 -5.27 -7.25
CA THR A 183 7.33 -5.49 -8.67
C THR A 183 8.63 -5.64 -9.44
N LEU A 184 8.88 -6.85 -9.95
CA LEU A 184 10.03 -7.22 -10.80
C LEU A 184 9.53 -8.10 -11.95
N ASP A 185 10.31 -8.16 -13.03
CA ASP A 185 10.07 -9.08 -14.17
C ASP A 185 10.33 -10.54 -13.81
N THR A 186 11.13 -10.77 -12.76
CA THR A 186 11.43 -12.12 -12.22
C THR A 186 10.85 -12.24 -10.80
N PRO A 187 10.41 -13.45 -10.40
CA PRO A 187 9.92 -13.69 -9.04
C PRO A 187 10.94 -13.30 -7.97
N THR A 188 10.46 -12.69 -6.89
CA THR A 188 11.30 -12.47 -5.69
C THR A 188 11.60 -13.78 -4.98
N GLY A 189 12.63 -13.78 -4.12
CA GLY A 189 12.96 -14.96 -3.31
C GLY A 189 11.78 -15.40 -2.43
N LEU A 190 11.01 -14.45 -1.88
CA LEU A 190 9.81 -14.72 -1.11
C LEU A 190 8.75 -15.42 -1.97
N TYR A 191 8.48 -14.91 -3.17
CA TYR A 191 7.49 -15.48 -4.09
C TYR A 191 7.88 -16.91 -4.47
N ALA A 192 9.13 -17.12 -4.92
CA ALA A 192 9.64 -18.43 -5.32
C ALA A 192 9.58 -19.46 -4.17
N PHE A 193 9.95 -19.07 -2.95
CA PHE A 193 9.86 -19.94 -1.77
C PHE A 193 8.40 -20.29 -1.43
N SER A 194 7.51 -19.33 -1.53
CA SER A 194 6.09 -19.53 -1.25
C SER A 194 5.45 -20.52 -2.24
N GLU A 195 5.73 -20.38 -3.52
CA GLU A 195 5.28 -21.33 -4.55
C GLU A 195 5.85 -22.74 -4.32
N ALA A 196 7.14 -22.85 -4.02
CA ALA A 196 7.78 -24.13 -3.73
C ALA A 196 7.17 -24.83 -2.49
N THR A 197 6.58 -24.08 -1.58
CA THR A 197 5.88 -24.61 -0.38
C THR A 197 4.37 -24.72 -0.56
N GLY A 198 3.85 -24.46 -1.76
CA GLY A 198 2.43 -24.56 -2.09
C GLY A 198 1.55 -23.51 -1.42
N LYS A 199 2.09 -22.33 -1.07
CA LYS A 199 1.34 -21.26 -0.42
C LYS A 199 0.70 -20.32 -1.44
N PRO A 200 -0.56 -19.92 -1.25
CA PRO A 200 -1.17 -18.85 -2.03
C PRO A 200 -0.33 -17.58 -1.94
N THR A 201 -0.15 -16.89 -3.05
CA THR A 201 0.76 -15.74 -3.10
C THR A 201 0.16 -14.61 -3.94
N VAL A 202 0.28 -13.38 -3.44
CA VAL A 202 0.01 -12.13 -4.15
C VAL A 202 1.34 -11.46 -4.45
N SER A 203 1.66 -11.30 -5.73
CA SER A 203 2.86 -10.60 -6.18
C SER A 203 2.63 -9.09 -6.27
N GLY A 204 3.72 -8.32 -6.36
CA GLY A 204 3.65 -6.89 -6.65
C GLY A 204 2.99 -6.57 -8.00
N GLN A 205 3.05 -7.48 -8.98
CA GLN A 205 2.32 -7.35 -10.25
C GLN A 205 0.81 -7.48 -10.05
N ASN A 206 0.35 -8.46 -9.23
CA ASN A 206 -1.07 -8.59 -8.89
C ASN A 206 -1.57 -7.34 -8.17
N MET A 207 -0.82 -6.84 -7.17
CA MET A 207 -1.15 -5.59 -6.49
C MET A 207 -1.19 -4.42 -7.49
N GLY A 208 -0.22 -4.31 -8.40
CA GLY A 208 -0.15 -3.25 -9.41
C GLY A 208 -1.35 -3.25 -10.36
N GLN A 209 -1.83 -4.44 -10.78
CA GLN A 209 -3.04 -4.56 -11.59
C GLN A 209 -4.27 -4.07 -10.82
N CYS A 210 -4.46 -4.53 -9.58
CA CYS A 210 -5.54 -4.05 -8.72
C CYS A 210 -5.43 -2.54 -8.44
N GLN A 211 -4.21 -1.99 -8.35
CA GLN A 211 -4.02 -0.55 -8.16
C GLN A 211 -4.51 0.24 -9.36
N LEU A 212 -4.25 -0.25 -10.57
CA LEU A 212 -4.76 0.39 -11.79
C LEU A 212 -6.30 0.42 -11.78
N ASP A 213 -6.95 -0.69 -11.44
CA ASP A 213 -8.42 -0.77 -11.41
C ASP A 213 -9.01 0.20 -10.38
N VAL A 214 -8.46 0.25 -9.16
CA VAL A 214 -8.88 1.19 -8.11
C VAL A 214 -8.67 2.65 -8.53
N GLN A 215 -7.57 2.96 -9.22
CA GLN A 215 -7.30 4.31 -9.71
C GLN A 215 -8.24 4.70 -10.85
N LEU A 216 -8.53 3.80 -11.79
CA LEU A 216 -9.48 4.03 -12.87
C LEU A 216 -10.89 4.29 -12.31
N GLU A 217 -11.31 3.55 -11.31
CA GLU A 217 -12.58 3.78 -10.60
C GLU A 217 -12.59 5.17 -9.94
N PHE A 218 -11.53 5.56 -9.25
CA PHE A 218 -11.42 6.87 -8.60
C PHE A 218 -11.48 8.02 -9.62
N TRP A 219 -10.84 7.88 -10.78
CA TRP A 219 -10.89 8.89 -11.83
C TRP A 219 -12.23 8.92 -12.56
N ALA A 220 -12.93 7.80 -12.69
CA ALA A 220 -14.23 7.70 -13.37
C ALA A 220 -15.39 8.21 -12.50
N VAL A 221 -15.26 8.26 -11.18
CA VAL A 221 -16.31 8.77 -10.27
C VAL A 221 -16.64 10.23 -10.60
N GLY A 222 -17.82 10.42 -11.20
CA GLY A 222 -18.37 11.74 -11.57
C GLY A 222 -17.94 12.26 -12.97
N VAL A 223 -17.61 11.35 -13.89
CA VAL A 223 -17.59 11.66 -15.33
C VAL A 223 -18.98 11.63 -15.91
#